data_3ab3ab4012b7ca5828282790b4aef4dc
#
_entry.id   3ab3ab4012b7ca5828282790b4aef4dc
#
_cell.length_a   1.000
_cell.length_b   1.000
_cell.length_c   1.000
_cell.angle_alpha   90.00
_cell.angle_beta   90.00
_cell.angle_gamma   90.00
#
_symmetry.space_group_name_H-M   'P 1'
#
loop_
_entity.id
_entity.type
_entity.pdbx_description
1 polymer ?
#
loop_
_entity_poly.entity_id
_entity_poly.type
_entity_poly.pdbx_seq_one_letter_code
_entity_poly.pdbx_strand_id
1 'polypeptide(L)'
;MPSGFAYHVPSTGGARRKDAPQCDPGGTTDTFAHWVCAWAQATNSSLAGSRVLVSAQDLARDGGALALRMAEWGLVPTRDAARADFTYPDLPKHQNLTAADAWARAETGMPLSAELARRIAADGLLRGVRIALSLIVEPKTAVLVERLAAAGATVGVYCHAHECDQAIANQIRERGYAIEADAAWTPAQEREGSLRLMDRIQPDVVIDDGANFSRLMVMERPSLAARLVGVAEETTSGVRAFAAMQQAGELPFPVVAVNDSRLKTGFDNRHGTGETCAATTMSLVGPSFFSAAGGARVTVVGFGPVGEGFARRVRALGARVTVAEADPVRALEASFAGFAVAPLERALPSTDMVVSATGVRHTLPADALRLLPDGATVAVIGGIANEVALDQVLSQGGALRPGEKTGVSWLDVPQGPTLRLLASGDGVNYAAGPGNPIEIMDLSFAVQLAAVEHLLRHAGSLPAKVLRLGPEVDRRIASIALEARGIRTESAPSTPTFVPDWRVTRYADTAGTTPQSSSDVAWGSTPAPTDRKKHA
;
A
#
# COMPACT_ATOMS: atom_id res chain seq x y z
N MET A 1 -20.47 29.91 1.39
CA MET A 1 -19.95 29.19 2.56
C MET A 1 -21.06 28.34 3.14
N PRO A 2 -21.07 27.04 2.99
CA PRO A 2 -21.83 26.16 3.87
C PRO A 2 -20.86 25.38 4.75
N SER A 3 -21.14 25.43 6.05
CA SER A 3 -20.52 24.76 7.17
C SER A 3 -20.43 23.25 6.94
N GLY A 4 -19.22 22.70 7.11
CA GLY A 4 -19.00 21.26 7.12
C GLY A 4 -19.78 20.58 8.24
N PHE A 5 -20.65 19.66 7.89
CA PHE A 5 -21.27 18.74 8.84
C PHE A 5 -20.26 17.61 9.14
N ALA A 6 -19.60 17.71 10.29
CA ALA A 6 -18.92 16.58 10.88
C ALA A 6 -19.99 15.64 11.45
N TYR A 7 -20.20 14.49 10.82
CA TYR A 7 -21.01 13.43 11.40
C TYR A 7 -20.19 12.70 12.48
N HIS A 8 -20.62 12.89 13.71
CA HIS A 8 -20.14 12.13 14.84
C HIS A 8 -20.72 10.71 14.70
N VAL A 9 -19.93 9.77 14.19
CA VAL A 9 -20.19 8.35 14.43
C VAL A 9 -19.89 8.14 15.92
N PRO A 10 -20.84 7.64 16.74
CA PRO A 10 -20.53 7.36 18.14
C PRO A 10 -19.33 6.43 18.16
N SER A 11 -18.21 6.88 18.74
CA SER A 11 -17.09 6.02 19.05
C SER A 11 -17.61 4.92 19.95
N THR A 12 -17.88 3.75 19.40
CA THR A 12 -17.92 2.54 20.21
C THR A 12 -16.54 2.42 20.79
N GLY A 13 -16.45 2.71 22.07
CA GLY A 13 -15.25 2.95 22.84
C GLY A 13 -14.15 1.97 22.49
N GLY A 14 -12.94 2.48 22.40
CA GLY A 14 -11.70 1.88 21.93
C GLY A 14 -11.75 0.35 21.94
N ALA A 15 -12.04 -0.23 20.80
CA ALA A 15 -11.88 -1.65 20.61
C ALA A 15 -10.39 -1.92 20.71
N ARG A 16 -9.96 -2.24 21.94
CA ARG A 16 -8.73 -3.01 22.11
C ARG A 16 -8.76 -4.06 21.01
N ARG A 17 -7.65 -4.28 20.33
CA ARG A 17 -7.42 -5.50 19.53
C ARG A 17 -7.59 -6.72 20.45
N LYS A 18 -8.81 -6.93 20.93
CA LYS A 18 -9.25 -8.13 21.62
C LYS A 18 -9.89 -8.97 20.53
N ASP A 19 -9.21 -10.07 20.26
CA ASP A 19 -9.67 -11.15 19.43
C ASP A 19 -9.69 -10.79 17.92
N ALA A 20 -8.54 -11.00 17.25
CA ALA A 20 -8.57 -11.25 15.81
C ALA A 20 -9.67 -12.29 15.56
N PRO A 21 -10.62 -12.04 14.63
CA PRO A 21 -11.74 -12.94 14.43
C PRO A 21 -11.19 -14.32 14.13
N GLN A 22 -11.48 -15.30 15.02
CA GLN A 22 -11.09 -16.68 14.83
C GLN A 22 -11.81 -17.18 13.59
N CYS A 23 -11.06 -17.74 12.63
CA CYS A 23 -11.64 -18.46 11.51
C CYS A 23 -12.51 -19.59 12.06
N ASP A 24 -13.81 -19.52 11.84
CA ASP A 24 -14.80 -20.50 12.35
C ASP A 24 -14.59 -21.87 11.66
N PRO A 25 -14.40 -22.98 12.41
CA PRO A 25 -14.14 -24.30 11.84
C PRO A 25 -15.38 -25.09 11.38
N GLY A 26 -16.57 -24.48 11.28
CA GLY A 26 -17.86 -25.17 11.23
C GLY A 26 -18.51 -25.46 9.87
N GLY A 27 -17.84 -25.35 8.71
CA GLY A 27 -18.37 -25.71 7.38
C GLY A 27 -17.43 -26.64 6.62
N THR A 28 -17.82 -27.17 5.44
CA THR A 28 -16.87 -27.84 4.52
C THR A 28 -15.79 -26.85 4.13
N THR A 29 -14.77 -26.79 4.98
CA THR A 29 -13.78 -25.71 4.99
C THR A 29 -12.85 -25.88 3.80
N ASP A 30 -12.77 -24.89 2.93
CA ASP A 30 -11.70 -24.80 1.95
C ASP A 30 -10.37 -24.69 2.71
N THR A 31 -9.65 -25.81 2.81
CA THR A 31 -8.40 -25.93 3.57
C THR A 31 -7.37 -24.87 3.16
N PHE A 32 -7.28 -24.54 1.87
CA PHE A 32 -6.35 -23.52 1.39
C PHE A 32 -6.76 -22.13 1.83
N ALA A 33 -8.04 -21.76 1.69
CA ALA A 33 -8.55 -20.47 2.14
C ALA A 33 -8.36 -20.27 3.64
N HIS A 34 -8.66 -21.32 4.42
CA HIS A 34 -8.44 -21.30 5.87
C HIS A 34 -6.95 -21.13 6.22
N TRP A 35 -6.08 -21.89 5.58
CA TRP A 35 -4.63 -21.82 5.77
C TRP A 35 -4.07 -20.42 5.47
N VAL A 36 -4.41 -19.86 4.31
CA VAL A 36 -4.00 -18.51 3.91
C VAL A 36 -4.46 -17.46 4.93
N CYS A 37 -5.76 -17.51 5.31
CA CYS A 37 -6.33 -16.57 6.28
C CYS A 37 -5.58 -16.65 7.62
N ALA A 38 -5.38 -17.85 8.14
CA ALA A 38 -4.73 -18.07 9.42
C ALA A 38 -3.29 -17.54 9.45
N TRP A 39 -2.49 -17.81 8.41
CA TRP A 39 -1.10 -17.36 8.35
C TRP A 39 -1.00 -15.84 8.15
N ALA A 40 -1.78 -15.25 7.26
CA ALA A 40 -1.77 -13.79 7.03
C ALA A 40 -2.11 -13.02 8.31
N GLN A 41 -3.07 -13.54 9.10
CA GLN A 41 -3.49 -12.90 10.35
C GLN A 41 -2.48 -13.10 11.50
N ALA A 42 -1.89 -14.29 11.62
CA ALA A 42 -1.03 -14.63 12.74
C ALA A 42 0.37 -14.00 12.65
N THR A 43 0.91 -13.84 11.43
CA THR A 43 2.30 -13.45 11.25
C THR A 43 2.52 -12.01 10.83
N ASN A 44 1.53 -11.39 10.19
CA ASN A 44 1.71 -10.13 9.45
C ASN A 44 2.89 -10.18 8.46
N SER A 45 3.15 -11.39 7.90
CA SER A 45 4.15 -11.61 6.86
C SER A 45 3.48 -11.82 5.52
N SER A 46 4.14 -11.39 4.43
CA SER A 46 3.65 -11.64 3.08
C SER A 46 3.73 -13.12 2.75
N LEU A 47 2.62 -13.66 2.28
CA LEU A 47 2.60 -14.99 1.69
C LEU A 47 3.19 -14.96 0.26
N ALA A 48 3.04 -13.84 -0.46
CA ALA A 48 3.61 -13.69 -1.79
C ALA A 48 5.15 -13.71 -1.76
N GLY A 49 5.76 -14.55 -2.60
CA GLY A 49 7.20 -14.75 -2.67
C GLY A 49 7.74 -15.76 -1.65
N SER A 50 6.88 -16.30 -0.78
CA SER A 50 7.28 -17.28 0.23
C SER A 50 7.29 -18.71 -0.30
N ARG A 51 8.16 -19.55 0.26
CA ARG A 51 8.28 -20.98 -0.06
C ARG A 51 7.42 -21.80 0.89
N VAL A 52 6.59 -22.67 0.34
CA VAL A 52 5.68 -23.51 1.12
C VAL A 52 6.07 -24.97 0.98
N LEU A 53 6.39 -25.61 2.08
CA LEU A 53 6.55 -27.05 2.12
C LEU A 53 5.18 -27.70 1.90
N VAL A 54 5.06 -28.47 0.83
CA VAL A 54 3.80 -29.13 0.46
C VAL A 54 4.07 -30.51 -0.13
N SER A 55 3.24 -31.49 0.21
CA SER A 55 3.41 -32.86 -0.28
C SER A 55 3.09 -32.97 -1.79
N ALA A 56 3.73 -33.93 -2.47
CA ALA A 56 3.39 -34.21 -3.87
C ALA A 56 1.93 -34.65 -4.02
N GLN A 57 1.39 -35.34 -3.01
CA GLN A 57 0.02 -35.82 -2.99
C GLN A 57 -0.98 -34.63 -2.92
N ASP A 58 -0.70 -33.64 -2.06
CA ASP A 58 -1.56 -32.46 -1.96
C ASP A 58 -1.52 -31.62 -3.24
N LEU A 59 -0.34 -31.45 -3.85
CA LEU A 59 -0.22 -30.72 -5.12
C LEU A 59 -0.92 -31.43 -6.28
N ALA A 60 -0.99 -32.77 -6.26
CA ALA A 60 -1.67 -33.56 -7.30
C ALA A 60 -3.17 -33.68 -7.05
N ARG A 61 -3.65 -33.37 -5.84
CA ARG A 61 -5.07 -33.43 -5.50
C ARG A 61 -5.88 -32.50 -6.41
N ASP A 62 -7.07 -32.91 -6.76
CA ASP A 62 -8.00 -32.14 -7.57
C ASP A 62 -7.40 -31.65 -8.92
N GLY A 63 -6.59 -32.52 -9.57
CA GLY A 63 -6.00 -32.20 -10.88
C GLY A 63 -4.96 -31.08 -10.84
N GLY A 64 -4.35 -30.81 -9.69
CA GLY A 64 -3.35 -29.76 -9.53
C GLY A 64 -3.93 -28.38 -9.19
N ALA A 65 -5.21 -28.31 -8.82
CA ALA A 65 -5.86 -27.04 -8.49
C ALA A 65 -5.15 -26.28 -7.37
N LEU A 66 -4.62 -26.97 -6.36
CA LEU A 66 -3.85 -26.33 -5.27
C LEU A 66 -2.61 -25.62 -5.80
N ALA A 67 -1.88 -26.21 -6.74
CA ALA A 67 -0.68 -25.58 -7.31
C ALA A 67 -1.02 -24.27 -8.04
N LEU A 68 -2.14 -24.24 -8.79
CA LEU A 68 -2.62 -23.01 -9.46
C LEU A 68 -3.03 -21.94 -8.44
N ARG A 69 -3.73 -22.32 -7.39
CA ARG A 69 -4.15 -21.41 -6.31
C ARG A 69 -2.94 -20.82 -5.58
N MET A 70 -1.93 -21.63 -5.27
CA MET A 70 -0.67 -21.19 -4.69
C MET A 70 0.06 -20.20 -5.62
N ALA A 71 0.14 -20.50 -6.92
CA ALA A 71 0.77 -19.61 -7.89
C ALA A 71 0.07 -18.23 -7.99
N GLU A 72 -1.27 -18.18 -7.98
CA GLU A 72 -2.02 -16.91 -7.97
C GLU A 72 -1.79 -16.10 -6.68
N TRP A 73 -1.50 -16.76 -5.56
CA TRP A 73 -1.09 -16.11 -4.31
C TRP A 73 0.38 -15.72 -4.30
N GLY A 74 1.15 -16.10 -5.31
CA GLY A 74 2.59 -15.85 -5.38
C GLY A 74 3.41 -16.77 -4.47
N LEU A 75 2.83 -17.90 -4.01
CA LEU A 75 3.49 -18.91 -3.19
C LEU A 75 4.33 -19.84 -4.07
N VAL A 76 5.49 -20.24 -3.59
CA VAL A 76 6.41 -21.15 -4.28
C VAL A 76 6.42 -22.51 -3.57
N PRO A 77 5.78 -23.54 -4.13
CA PRO A 77 5.83 -24.87 -3.56
C PRO A 77 7.27 -25.40 -3.49
N THR A 78 7.67 -25.97 -2.36
CA THR A 78 8.97 -26.61 -2.17
C THR A 78 8.82 -27.96 -1.51
N ARG A 79 9.82 -28.86 -1.71
CA ARG A 79 9.98 -30.13 -0.99
C ARG A 79 11.15 -30.07 -0.01
N ASP A 80 11.88 -28.97 0.01
CA ASP A 80 13.02 -28.75 0.89
C ASP A 80 12.54 -28.05 2.16
N ALA A 81 12.40 -28.80 3.24
CA ALA A 81 11.97 -28.30 4.54
C ALA A 81 12.93 -27.25 5.12
N ALA A 82 14.22 -27.31 4.78
CA ALA A 82 15.22 -26.36 5.26
C ALA A 82 15.08 -24.97 4.60
N ARG A 83 14.35 -24.90 3.48
CA ARG A 83 14.12 -23.65 2.72
C ARG A 83 12.67 -23.18 2.76
N ALA A 84 11.79 -23.88 3.48
CA ALA A 84 10.39 -23.52 3.57
C ALA A 84 10.17 -22.43 4.61
N ASP A 85 9.40 -21.43 4.23
CA ASP A 85 8.95 -20.38 5.13
C ASP A 85 7.68 -20.83 5.88
N PHE A 86 6.85 -21.64 5.22
CA PHE A 86 5.59 -22.18 5.74
C PHE A 86 5.42 -23.66 5.38
N THR A 87 4.58 -24.35 6.13
CA THR A 87 4.16 -25.73 5.84
C THR A 87 2.65 -25.80 5.59
N TYR A 88 2.24 -26.45 4.52
CA TYR A 88 0.84 -26.69 4.21
C TYR A 88 0.49 -28.17 4.49
N PRO A 89 -0.61 -28.48 5.17
CA PRO A 89 -1.71 -27.60 5.61
C PRO A 89 -1.59 -27.15 7.08
N ASP A 90 -0.40 -27.09 7.67
CA ASP A 90 -0.21 -26.76 9.07
C ASP A 90 -0.65 -25.32 9.35
N LEU A 91 -1.41 -25.11 10.43
CA LEU A 91 -1.87 -23.81 10.86
C LEU A 91 -0.89 -23.16 11.85
N PRO A 92 -0.77 -21.83 11.86
CA PRO A 92 0.06 -21.14 12.83
C PRO A 92 -0.48 -21.34 14.23
N LYS A 93 0.43 -21.42 15.21
CA LYS A 93 0.02 -21.31 16.61
C LYS A 93 -0.42 -19.87 16.89
N HIS A 94 -1.59 -19.72 17.47
CA HIS A 94 -2.10 -18.41 17.87
C HIS A 94 -1.13 -17.78 18.88
N GLN A 95 -0.64 -16.59 18.62
CA GLN A 95 0.21 -15.82 19.52
C GLN A 95 -0.48 -14.48 19.80
N ASN A 96 -0.86 -14.26 21.05
CA ASN A 96 -1.24 -12.93 21.51
C ASN A 96 0.06 -12.14 21.74
N LEU A 97 0.45 -11.35 20.77
CA LEU A 97 1.63 -10.49 20.89
C LEU A 97 1.28 -9.25 21.72
N THR A 98 2.15 -8.91 22.66
CA THR A 98 2.15 -7.58 23.23
C THR A 98 2.60 -6.56 22.19
N ALA A 99 2.34 -5.27 22.40
CA ALA A 99 2.84 -4.23 21.51
C ALA A 99 4.38 -4.24 21.40
N ALA A 100 5.08 -4.58 22.49
CA ALA A 100 6.54 -4.73 22.51
C ALA A 100 7.00 -5.91 21.63
N ASP A 101 6.30 -7.06 21.73
CA ASP A 101 6.62 -8.23 20.90
C ASP A 101 6.33 -7.96 19.41
N ALA A 102 5.26 -7.24 19.10
CA ALA A 102 4.91 -6.85 17.74
C ALA A 102 5.95 -5.88 17.15
N TRP A 103 6.45 -4.92 17.96
CA TRP A 103 7.54 -4.03 17.57
C TRP A 103 8.84 -4.80 17.30
N ALA A 104 9.26 -5.66 18.23
CA ALA A 104 10.47 -6.48 18.07
C ALA A 104 10.41 -7.41 16.85
N ARG A 105 9.22 -7.98 16.57
CA ARG A 105 8.98 -8.76 15.35
C ARG A 105 9.15 -7.91 14.10
N ALA A 106 8.56 -6.71 14.06
CA ALA A 106 8.69 -5.80 12.94
C ALA A 106 10.17 -5.38 12.74
N GLU A 107 10.87 -5.06 13.81
CA GLU A 107 12.29 -4.70 13.77
C GLU A 107 13.14 -5.81 13.14
N THR A 108 12.93 -7.05 13.58
CA THR A 108 13.63 -8.24 13.03
C THR A 108 13.28 -8.49 11.56
N GLY A 109 12.03 -8.27 11.18
CA GLY A 109 11.51 -8.53 9.82
C GLY A 109 11.81 -7.43 8.80
N MET A 110 12.51 -6.35 9.20
CA MET A 110 12.77 -5.19 8.33
C MET A 110 14.28 -4.92 8.14
N PRO A 111 15.08 -5.88 7.64
CA PRO A 111 16.53 -5.71 7.52
C PRO A 111 16.97 -4.71 6.45
N LEU A 112 16.15 -4.50 5.39
CA LEU A 112 16.49 -3.64 4.27
C LEU A 112 16.53 -2.17 4.65
N SER A 113 15.48 -1.66 5.28
CA SER A 113 15.44 -0.28 5.75
C SER A 113 16.43 -0.05 6.91
N ALA A 114 16.78 -1.09 7.69
CA ALA A 114 17.88 -1.02 8.65
C ALA A 114 19.22 -0.73 7.97
N GLU A 115 19.53 -1.46 6.91
CA GLU A 115 20.79 -1.28 6.16
C GLU A 115 20.84 0.10 5.48
N LEU A 116 19.74 0.58 4.89
CA LEU A 116 19.70 1.91 4.30
C LEU A 116 19.86 3.00 5.37
N ALA A 117 19.16 2.91 6.49
CA ALA A 117 19.29 3.86 7.58
C ALA A 117 20.73 3.91 8.12
N ARG A 118 21.40 2.75 8.25
CA ARG A 118 22.79 2.64 8.64
C ARG A 118 23.73 3.36 7.67
N ARG A 119 23.50 3.23 6.36
CA ARG A 119 24.29 3.94 5.31
C ARG A 119 24.12 5.45 5.42
N ILE A 120 22.87 5.91 5.53
CA ILE A 120 22.54 7.33 5.67
C ILE A 120 23.16 7.90 6.97
N ALA A 121 23.13 7.12 8.07
CA ALA A 121 23.73 7.49 9.34
C ALA A 121 25.26 7.65 9.24
N ALA A 122 25.94 6.75 8.51
CA ALA A 122 27.39 6.81 8.30
C ALA A 122 27.82 8.09 7.58
N ASP A 123 26.98 8.58 6.65
CA ASP A 123 27.22 9.85 5.95
C ASP A 123 26.91 11.08 6.84
N GLY A 124 26.28 10.89 7.99
CA GLY A 124 25.86 11.96 8.90
C GLY A 124 24.77 12.87 8.33
N LEU A 125 24.09 12.45 7.27
CA LEU A 125 23.13 13.25 6.51
C LEU A 125 21.92 13.69 7.33
N LEU A 126 21.50 12.90 8.33
CA LEU A 126 20.32 13.18 9.17
C LEU A 126 20.66 13.93 10.46
N ARG A 127 21.93 14.27 10.71
CA ARG A 127 22.30 14.97 11.94
C ARG A 127 21.67 16.37 11.99
N GLY A 128 20.83 16.59 13.00
CA GLY A 128 20.13 17.86 13.20
C GLY A 128 18.95 18.10 12.26
N VAL A 129 18.63 17.16 11.38
CA VAL A 129 17.44 17.23 10.53
C VAL A 129 16.20 16.91 11.35
N ARG A 130 15.14 17.68 11.17
CA ARG A 130 13.85 17.50 11.84
C ARG A 130 12.87 16.88 10.85
N ILE A 131 12.32 15.72 11.20
CA ILE A 131 11.43 14.96 10.32
C ILE A 131 10.09 14.79 11.02
N ALA A 132 9.01 15.17 10.35
CA ALA A 132 7.65 14.79 10.75
C ALA A 132 7.18 13.59 9.91
N LEU A 133 6.67 12.57 10.58
CA LEU A 133 5.99 11.45 9.95
C LEU A 133 4.48 11.61 10.17
N SER A 134 3.73 11.66 9.10
CA SER A 134 2.26 11.59 9.10
C SER A 134 1.89 10.27 8.43
N LEU A 135 1.91 9.19 9.20
CA LEU A 135 1.74 7.82 8.73
C LEU A 135 0.82 7.05 9.69
N ILE A 136 0.28 5.94 9.24
CA ILE A 136 -0.39 4.95 10.09
C ILE A 136 0.53 4.56 11.25
N VAL A 137 0.06 4.68 12.50
CA VAL A 137 0.84 4.27 13.68
C VAL A 137 0.61 2.79 13.95
N GLU A 138 1.63 2.00 13.63
CA GLU A 138 1.71 0.56 13.77
C GLU A 138 3.15 0.12 14.08
N PRO A 139 3.43 -1.17 14.38
CA PRO A 139 4.78 -1.61 14.73
C PRO A 139 5.86 -1.26 13.71
N LYS A 140 5.56 -1.34 12.41
CA LYS A 140 6.52 -1.06 11.32
C LYS A 140 6.89 0.43 11.27
N THR A 141 5.92 1.32 11.47
CA THR A 141 6.15 2.77 11.56
C THR A 141 7.01 3.12 12.77
N ALA A 142 6.78 2.45 13.91
CA ALA A 142 7.60 2.63 15.10
C ALA A 142 9.07 2.26 14.85
N VAL A 143 9.33 1.21 14.07
CA VAL A 143 10.68 0.83 13.62
C VAL A 143 11.31 1.92 12.75
N LEU A 144 10.56 2.52 11.82
CA LEU A 144 11.05 3.63 10.99
C LEU A 144 11.44 4.85 11.85
N VAL A 145 10.61 5.18 12.85
CA VAL A 145 10.89 6.26 13.82
C VAL A 145 12.25 6.05 14.50
N GLU A 146 12.49 4.85 15.05
CA GLU A 146 13.76 4.53 15.71
C GLU A 146 14.96 4.64 14.77
N ARG A 147 14.80 4.15 13.53
CA ARG A 147 15.88 4.18 12.54
C ARG A 147 16.26 5.59 12.13
N LEU A 148 15.28 6.45 11.90
CA LEU A 148 15.52 7.86 11.59
C LEU A 148 16.19 8.58 12.78
N ALA A 149 15.70 8.32 14.00
CA ALA A 149 16.27 8.90 15.22
C ALA A 149 17.70 8.39 15.47
N ALA A 150 17.95 7.09 15.34
CA ALA A 150 19.27 6.48 15.46
C ALA A 150 20.27 7.01 14.41
N ALA A 151 19.78 7.40 13.23
CA ALA A 151 20.58 8.04 12.20
C ALA A 151 20.84 9.53 12.45
N GLY A 152 20.31 10.11 13.53
CA GLY A 152 20.59 11.46 14.02
C GLY A 152 19.50 12.50 13.77
N ALA A 153 18.33 12.10 13.27
CA ALA A 153 17.19 13.00 13.08
C ALA A 153 16.44 13.27 14.40
N THR A 154 15.84 14.46 14.51
CA THR A 154 14.75 14.71 15.46
C THR A 154 13.44 14.31 14.80
N VAL A 155 12.74 13.34 15.38
CA VAL A 155 11.55 12.75 14.78
C VAL A 155 10.30 13.08 15.57
N GLY A 156 9.23 13.47 14.85
CA GLY A 156 7.89 13.60 15.40
C GLY A 156 6.88 12.81 14.58
N VAL A 157 5.85 12.26 15.21
CA VAL A 157 4.86 11.39 14.59
C VAL A 157 3.47 11.97 14.77
N TYR A 158 2.71 11.99 13.70
CA TYR A 158 1.27 12.25 13.68
C TYR A 158 0.54 11.06 13.05
N CYS A 159 -0.68 10.80 13.52
CA CYS A 159 -1.54 9.77 12.94
C CYS A 159 -3.00 10.16 13.11
N HIS A 160 -3.83 9.78 12.13
CA HIS A 160 -5.28 9.87 12.24
C HIS A 160 -5.83 8.85 13.24
N ALA A 161 -6.94 9.16 13.91
CA ALA A 161 -7.48 8.34 15.00
C ALA A 161 -7.79 6.90 14.57
N HIS A 162 -8.42 6.72 13.41
CA HIS A 162 -8.81 5.40 12.90
C HIS A 162 -7.64 4.56 12.36
N GLU A 163 -6.47 5.17 12.19
CA GLU A 163 -5.22 4.54 11.73
C GLU A 163 -4.22 4.33 12.88
N CYS A 164 -4.63 4.61 14.12
CA CYS A 164 -3.77 4.61 15.29
C CYS A 164 -3.88 3.30 16.09
N ASP A 165 -2.82 2.50 16.11
CA ASP A 165 -2.65 1.50 17.15
C ASP A 165 -2.26 2.17 18.46
N GLN A 166 -3.22 2.31 19.37
CA GLN A 166 -3.04 3.03 20.64
C GLN A 166 -1.92 2.45 21.50
N ALA A 167 -1.71 1.12 21.48
CA ALA A 167 -0.66 0.50 22.27
C ALA A 167 0.73 0.83 21.73
N ILE A 168 0.88 0.87 20.42
CA ILE A 168 2.13 1.33 19.75
C ILE A 168 2.34 2.83 19.95
N ALA A 169 1.29 3.66 19.83
CA ALA A 169 1.38 5.09 20.08
C ALA A 169 1.88 5.39 21.50
N ASN A 170 1.37 4.62 22.50
CA ASN A 170 1.83 4.73 23.88
C ASN A 170 3.31 4.34 24.02
N GLN A 171 3.76 3.26 23.38
CA GLN A 171 5.17 2.86 23.42
C GLN A 171 6.10 3.87 22.75
N ILE A 172 5.70 4.47 21.61
CA ILE A 172 6.46 5.55 20.98
C ILE A 172 6.64 6.72 21.97
N ARG A 173 5.57 7.07 22.71
CA ARG A 173 5.58 8.14 23.71
C ARG A 173 6.47 7.80 24.92
N GLU A 174 6.36 6.57 25.43
CA GLU A 174 7.16 6.06 26.56
C GLU A 174 8.66 6.02 26.24
N ARG A 175 9.03 5.78 24.98
CA ARG A 175 10.42 5.85 24.51
C ARG A 175 10.92 7.29 24.28
N GLY A 176 10.08 8.31 24.55
CA GLY A 176 10.46 9.72 24.52
C GLY A 176 10.34 10.39 23.16
N TYR A 177 9.79 9.74 22.15
CA TYR A 177 9.54 10.38 20.85
C TYR A 177 8.35 11.34 20.91
N ALA A 178 8.44 12.41 20.13
CA ALA A 178 7.31 13.32 19.95
C ALA A 178 6.21 12.64 19.15
N ILE A 179 5.02 12.49 19.73
CA ILE A 179 3.88 11.90 19.04
C ILE A 179 2.59 12.64 19.40
N GLU A 180 1.81 12.93 18.37
CA GLU A 180 0.46 13.46 18.41
C GLU A 180 -0.46 12.44 17.71
N ALA A 181 -0.96 11.48 18.47
CA ALA A 181 -1.85 10.43 18.00
C ALA A 181 -2.66 9.84 19.16
N ASP A 182 -3.95 9.65 18.94
CA ASP A 182 -4.87 8.97 19.86
C ASP A 182 -6.05 8.40 19.07
N ALA A 183 -6.33 7.12 19.24
CA ALA A 183 -7.41 6.41 18.55
C ALA A 183 -8.82 6.91 18.90
N ALA A 184 -8.96 7.73 19.94
CA ALA A 184 -10.23 8.30 20.37
C ALA A 184 -10.45 9.76 19.91
N TRP A 185 -9.52 10.34 19.16
CA TRP A 185 -9.65 11.73 18.71
C TRP A 185 -10.82 11.95 17.77
N THR A 186 -11.46 13.09 17.97
CA THR A 186 -12.38 13.68 16.99
C THR A 186 -11.59 14.36 15.86
N PRO A 187 -12.20 14.62 14.69
CA PRO A 187 -11.52 15.34 13.59
C PRO A 187 -10.95 16.71 14.00
N ALA A 188 -11.60 17.40 14.96
CA ALA A 188 -11.08 18.65 15.49
C ALA A 188 -9.80 18.45 16.30
N GLN A 189 -9.75 17.40 17.13
CA GLN A 189 -8.57 17.04 17.92
C GLN A 189 -7.42 16.55 17.03
N GLU A 190 -7.72 15.80 15.96
CA GLU A 190 -6.72 15.41 14.94
C GLU A 190 -6.07 16.64 14.31
N ARG A 191 -6.89 17.62 13.87
CA ARG A 191 -6.39 18.88 13.32
C ARG A 191 -5.50 19.63 14.31
N GLU A 192 -5.92 19.76 15.57
CA GLU A 192 -5.12 20.38 16.62
C GLU A 192 -3.83 19.63 16.91
N GLY A 193 -3.86 18.29 16.95
CA GLY A 193 -2.69 17.44 17.10
C GLY A 193 -1.67 17.64 15.98
N SER A 194 -2.14 17.71 14.72
CA SER A 194 -1.29 18.03 13.58
C SER A 194 -0.57 19.37 13.76
N LEU A 195 -1.31 20.40 14.15
CA LEU A 195 -0.74 21.75 14.36
C LEU A 195 0.26 21.78 15.53
N ARG A 196 -0.05 21.10 16.66
CA ARG A 196 0.90 20.99 17.78
C ARG A 196 2.19 20.30 17.36
N LEU A 197 2.10 19.23 16.54
CA LEU A 197 3.32 18.57 16.06
C LEU A 197 4.13 19.47 15.13
N MET A 198 3.47 20.18 14.21
CA MET A 198 4.12 21.15 13.33
C MET A 198 4.88 22.21 14.12
N ASP A 199 4.23 22.79 15.14
CA ASP A 199 4.81 23.84 15.98
C ASP A 199 5.97 23.31 16.86
N ARG A 200 5.86 22.08 17.34
CA ARG A 200 6.87 21.44 18.19
C ARG A 200 8.11 21.01 17.41
N ILE A 201 7.94 20.36 16.28
CA ILE A 201 9.03 19.77 15.48
C ILE A 201 9.61 20.80 14.52
N GLN A 202 8.78 21.64 13.91
CA GLN A 202 9.17 22.56 12.83
C GLN A 202 9.98 21.84 11.75
N PRO A 203 9.39 20.83 11.07
CA PRO A 203 10.12 19.88 10.26
C PRO A 203 10.86 20.53 9.10
N ASP A 204 11.99 19.95 8.73
CA ASP A 204 12.73 20.21 7.51
C ASP A 204 12.26 19.30 6.38
N VAL A 205 11.85 18.07 6.73
CA VAL A 205 11.29 17.08 5.80
C VAL A 205 10.02 16.48 6.41
N VAL A 206 9.04 16.22 5.57
CA VAL A 206 7.83 15.46 5.94
C VAL A 206 7.79 14.14 5.17
N ILE A 207 7.52 13.06 5.87
CA ILE A 207 7.07 11.78 5.30
C ILE A 207 5.55 11.76 5.49
N ASP A 208 4.79 11.85 4.41
CA ASP A 208 3.33 12.03 4.44
C ASP A 208 2.61 10.85 3.78
N ASP A 209 1.41 10.58 4.27
CA ASP A 209 0.46 9.64 3.70
C ASP A 209 -0.86 10.37 3.41
N GLY A 210 -1.21 10.45 2.11
CA GLY A 210 -2.43 11.13 1.66
C GLY A 210 -2.34 12.65 1.63
N ALA A 211 -1.15 13.22 1.81
CA ALA A 211 -0.88 14.67 1.76
C ALA A 211 -1.66 15.50 2.80
N ASN A 212 -2.28 14.89 3.81
CA ASN A 212 -3.17 15.61 4.72
C ASN A 212 -2.41 16.56 5.64
N PHE A 213 -1.29 16.11 6.21
CA PHE A 213 -0.46 16.90 7.08
C PHE A 213 0.19 18.07 6.33
N SER A 214 0.78 17.81 5.18
CA SER A 214 1.45 18.83 4.37
C SER A 214 0.49 19.87 3.81
N ARG A 215 -0.71 19.47 3.37
CA ARG A 215 -1.75 20.43 2.92
C ARG A 215 -2.23 21.31 4.05
N LEU A 216 -2.45 20.75 5.24
CA LEU A 216 -2.80 21.53 6.42
C LEU A 216 -1.68 22.52 6.77
N MET A 217 -0.41 22.10 6.64
CA MET A 217 0.74 22.98 6.86
C MET A 217 0.74 24.16 5.88
N VAL A 218 0.46 23.95 4.60
CA VAL A 218 0.36 25.03 3.60
C VAL A 218 -0.73 26.04 3.98
N MET A 219 -1.88 25.56 4.44
CA MET A 219 -3.01 26.41 4.81
C MET A 219 -2.81 27.17 6.13
N GLU A 220 -2.24 26.51 7.14
CA GLU A 220 -2.24 27.01 8.53
C GLU A 220 -0.85 27.47 9.01
N ARG A 221 0.21 27.02 8.35
CA ARG A 221 1.61 27.34 8.68
C ARG A 221 2.43 27.65 7.41
N PRO A 222 1.99 28.60 6.56
CA PRO A 222 2.62 28.84 5.26
C PRO A 222 4.10 29.20 5.36
N SER A 223 4.53 29.90 6.41
CA SER A 223 5.94 30.21 6.64
C SER A 223 6.78 28.98 6.96
N LEU A 224 6.20 27.94 7.59
CA LEU A 224 6.85 26.67 7.83
C LEU A 224 6.90 25.87 6.53
N ALA A 225 5.80 25.78 5.79
CA ALA A 225 5.73 25.12 4.50
C ALA A 225 6.78 25.67 3.51
N ALA A 226 6.96 26.97 3.45
CA ALA A 226 7.96 27.62 2.59
C ALA A 226 9.41 27.28 2.93
N ARG A 227 9.69 26.73 4.11
CA ARG A 227 11.03 26.33 4.57
C ARG A 227 11.30 24.83 4.44
N LEU A 228 10.29 24.03 4.07
CA LEU A 228 10.50 22.60 3.89
C LEU A 228 11.54 22.33 2.80
N VAL A 229 12.47 21.45 3.09
CA VAL A 229 13.36 20.85 2.08
C VAL A 229 12.54 20.02 1.11
N GLY A 230 11.51 19.35 1.61
CA GLY A 230 10.53 18.66 0.77
C GLY A 230 9.70 17.62 1.52
N VAL A 231 8.84 16.96 0.76
CA VAL A 231 7.92 15.93 1.23
C VAL A 231 8.19 14.62 0.49
N ALA A 232 8.18 13.49 1.20
CA ALA A 232 8.18 12.15 0.65
C ALA A 232 6.77 11.56 0.82
N GLU A 233 6.03 11.38 -0.30
CA GLU A 233 4.62 10.98 -0.27
C GLU A 233 4.44 9.50 -0.54
N GLU A 234 3.82 8.80 0.41
CA GLU A 234 3.64 7.34 0.42
C GLU A 234 2.56 6.84 -0.54
N THR A 235 1.48 7.60 -0.75
CA THR A 235 0.25 7.07 -1.33
C THR A 235 -0.15 7.70 -2.66
N THR A 236 -0.91 6.94 -3.46
CA THR A 236 -1.49 7.42 -4.72
C THR A 236 -2.41 8.62 -4.50
N SER A 237 -3.20 8.63 -3.42
CA SER A 237 -4.12 9.73 -3.08
C SER A 237 -3.37 11.03 -2.80
N GLY A 238 -2.28 10.95 -2.05
CA GLY A 238 -1.46 12.12 -1.73
C GLY A 238 -0.70 12.65 -2.95
N VAL A 239 -0.12 11.76 -3.76
CA VAL A 239 0.51 12.17 -5.03
C VAL A 239 -0.47 12.91 -5.94
N ARG A 240 -1.74 12.44 -6.03
CA ARG A 240 -2.79 13.15 -6.77
C ARG A 240 -3.10 14.52 -6.19
N ALA A 241 -3.16 14.64 -4.86
CA ALA A 241 -3.40 15.92 -4.18
C ALA A 241 -2.27 16.92 -4.45
N PHE A 242 -1.01 16.50 -4.33
CA PHE A 242 0.14 17.34 -4.66
C PHE A 242 0.22 17.71 -6.14
N ALA A 243 -0.15 16.80 -7.04
CA ALA A 243 -0.23 17.11 -8.47
C ALA A 243 -1.29 18.17 -8.75
N ALA A 244 -2.44 18.14 -8.06
CA ALA A 244 -3.46 19.16 -8.15
C ALA A 244 -2.95 20.52 -7.63
N MET A 245 -2.25 20.55 -6.49
CA MET A 245 -1.61 21.76 -5.96
C MET A 245 -0.57 22.32 -6.95
N GLN A 246 0.23 21.45 -7.57
CA GLN A 246 1.20 21.86 -8.59
C GLN A 246 0.50 22.48 -9.81
N GLN A 247 -0.59 21.89 -10.29
CA GLN A 247 -1.39 22.44 -11.41
C GLN A 247 -2.01 23.79 -11.07
N ALA A 248 -2.43 23.99 -9.81
CA ALA A 248 -2.93 25.26 -9.31
C ALA A 248 -1.83 26.32 -9.08
N GLY A 249 -0.54 25.94 -9.14
CA GLY A 249 0.58 26.83 -8.81
C GLY A 249 0.72 27.11 -7.30
N GLU A 250 0.16 26.25 -6.47
CA GLU A 250 0.09 26.42 -5.01
C GLU A 250 1.02 25.47 -4.24
N LEU A 251 1.84 24.65 -4.92
CA LEU A 251 2.80 23.76 -4.30
C LEU A 251 4.10 24.50 -3.96
N PRO A 252 4.44 24.74 -2.66
CA PRO A 252 5.57 25.59 -2.29
C PRO A 252 6.90 24.82 -2.09
N PHE A 253 6.91 23.49 -2.17
CA PHE A 253 8.07 22.63 -1.89
C PHE A 253 8.18 21.47 -2.88
N PRO A 254 9.37 20.85 -3.01
CA PRO A 254 9.53 19.59 -3.74
C PRO A 254 8.77 18.44 -3.07
N VAL A 255 8.16 17.57 -3.86
CA VAL A 255 7.53 16.34 -3.40
C VAL A 255 8.13 15.15 -4.15
N VAL A 256 8.68 14.18 -3.44
CA VAL A 256 9.08 12.89 -4.02
C VAL A 256 7.91 11.92 -3.93
N ALA A 257 7.37 11.51 -5.07
CA ALA A 257 6.31 10.52 -5.18
C ALA A 257 6.87 9.12 -4.92
N VAL A 258 6.99 8.72 -3.66
CA VAL A 258 7.42 7.38 -3.23
C VAL A 258 6.48 6.32 -3.78
N ASN A 259 5.18 6.59 -3.78
CA ASN A 259 4.18 5.70 -4.40
C ASN A 259 4.52 5.29 -5.83
N ASP A 260 5.18 6.14 -6.60
CA ASP A 260 5.46 5.90 -8.03
C ASP A 260 6.71 5.02 -8.26
N SER A 261 7.47 4.68 -7.20
CA SER A 261 8.53 3.67 -7.27
C SER A 261 7.94 2.30 -7.60
N ARG A 262 8.61 1.54 -8.45
CA ARG A 262 8.21 0.16 -8.75
C ARG A 262 8.29 -0.75 -7.52
N LEU A 263 9.20 -0.46 -6.59
CA LEU A 263 9.34 -1.20 -5.33
C LEU A 263 8.22 -0.87 -4.33
N LYS A 264 7.57 0.30 -4.46
CA LYS A 264 6.39 0.62 -3.66
C LYS A 264 5.13 0.12 -4.34
N THR A 265 4.76 0.64 -5.49
CA THR A 265 3.47 0.34 -6.13
C THR A 265 3.35 -1.11 -6.60
N GLY A 266 4.45 -1.72 -7.04
CA GLY A 266 4.49 -3.11 -7.49
C GLY A 266 4.47 -4.14 -6.35
N PHE A 267 4.83 -3.74 -5.13
CA PHE A 267 4.90 -4.62 -3.96
C PHE A 267 3.85 -4.25 -2.92
N ASP A 268 3.91 -3.06 -2.38
CA ASP A 268 3.00 -2.62 -1.32
C ASP A 268 1.55 -2.59 -1.81
N ASN A 269 1.25 -1.85 -2.87
CA ASN A 269 -0.12 -1.75 -3.34
C ASN A 269 -0.64 -3.11 -3.86
N ARG A 270 0.15 -3.84 -4.66
CA ARG A 270 -0.29 -5.09 -5.29
C ARG A 270 -0.26 -6.29 -4.34
N HIS A 271 0.85 -6.50 -3.65
CA HIS A 271 1.04 -7.64 -2.74
C HIS A 271 0.67 -7.29 -1.30
N GLY A 272 1.08 -6.15 -0.78
CA GLY A 272 0.72 -5.71 0.57
C GLY A 272 -0.78 -5.51 0.72
N THR A 273 -1.31 -4.42 0.18
CA THR A 273 -2.73 -4.06 0.32
C THR A 273 -3.65 -5.08 -0.35
N GLY A 274 -3.32 -5.54 -1.58
CA GLY A 274 -4.14 -6.52 -2.29
C GLY A 274 -4.27 -7.85 -1.56
N GLU A 275 -3.19 -8.34 -0.93
CA GLU A 275 -3.16 -9.59 -0.16
C GLU A 275 -3.88 -9.44 1.18
N THR A 276 -3.51 -8.41 1.94
CA THR A 276 -4.08 -8.23 3.29
C THR A 276 -5.55 -7.86 3.26
N CYS A 277 -6.00 -7.11 2.26
CA CYS A 277 -7.43 -6.88 2.05
C CYS A 277 -8.18 -8.18 1.73
N ALA A 278 -7.63 -9.06 0.88
CA ALA A 278 -8.26 -10.34 0.58
C ALA A 278 -8.33 -11.24 1.84
N ALA A 279 -7.23 -11.34 2.59
CA ALA A 279 -7.18 -12.14 3.82
C ALA A 279 -8.11 -11.57 4.92
N THR A 280 -8.12 -10.26 5.13
CA THR A 280 -8.99 -9.62 6.13
C THR A 280 -10.46 -9.71 5.73
N THR A 281 -10.79 -9.46 4.48
CA THR A 281 -12.16 -9.65 3.97
C THR A 281 -12.62 -11.08 4.24
N MET A 282 -11.79 -12.08 3.90
CA MET A 282 -12.09 -13.49 4.15
C MET A 282 -12.31 -13.79 5.64
N SER A 283 -11.53 -13.20 6.54
CA SER A 283 -11.71 -13.38 7.99
C SER A 283 -13.05 -12.80 8.48
N LEU A 284 -13.51 -11.72 7.83
CA LEU A 284 -14.79 -11.07 8.17
C LEU A 284 -16.00 -11.78 7.60
N VAL A 285 -15.94 -12.30 6.37
CA VAL A 285 -17.09 -12.98 5.73
C VAL A 285 -17.08 -14.50 5.92
N GLY A 286 -15.97 -15.08 6.35
CA GLY A 286 -15.73 -16.51 6.51
C GLY A 286 -14.93 -17.12 5.34
N PRO A 287 -14.05 -18.12 5.62
CA PRO A 287 -13.15 -18.71 4.62
C PRO A 287 -13.86 -19.36 3.44
N SER A 288 -15.06 -19.88 3.65
CA SER A 288 -15.86 -20.55 2.62
C SER A 288 -16.63 -19.59 1.71
N PHE A 289 -16.64 -18.28 1.99
CA PHE A 289 -17.41 -17.31 1.21
C PHE A 289 -17.05 -17.34 -0.28
N PHE A 290 -15.76 -17.27 -0.59
CA PHE A 290 -15.31 -17.21 -1.99
C PHE A 290 -15.43 -18.54 -2.72
N SER A 291 -15.33 -19.66 -2.01
CA SER A 291 -15.46 -21.02 -2.55
C SER A 291 -16.85 -21.62 -2.45
N ALA A 292 -17.87 -20.84 -2.09
CA ALA A 292 -19.26 -21.27 -2.07
C ALA A 292 -19.67 -21.92 -3.41
N ALA A 293 -20.71 -22.74 -3.39
CA ALA A 293 -21.16 -23.50 -4.57
C ALA A 293 -21.32 -22.60 -5.81
N GLY A 294 -20.51 -22.85 -6.83
CA GLY A 294 -20.45 -22.05 -8.05
C GLY A 294 -19.56 -20.79 -7.96
N GLY A 295 -18.86 -20.56 -6.85
CA GLY A 295 -17.98 -19.39 -6.58
C GLY A 295 -18.75 -18.10 -6.30
N ALA A 296 -18.36 -17.35 -5.27
CA ALA A 296 -18.93 -16.02 -5.03
C ALA A 296 -18.68 -15.08 -6.21
N ARG A 297 -19.69 -14.27 -6.55
CA ARG A 297 -19.59 -13.25 -7.61
C ARG A 297 -19.07 -11.97 -6.98
N VAL A 298 -17.84 -11.61 -7.32
CA VAL A 298 -17.13 -10.45 -6.75
C VAL A 298 -16.95 -9.39 -7.83
N THR A 299 -17.46 -8.19 -7.60
CA THR A 299 -17.18 -7.04 -8.45
C THR A 299 -16.07 -6.21 -7.82
N VAL A 300 -14.96 -6.05 -8.56
CA VAL A 300 -13.83 -5.18 -8.18
C VAL A 300 -13.93 -3.90 -8.99
N VAL A 301 -14.10 -2.77 -8.29
CA VAL A 301 -14.18 -1.45 -8.90
C VAL A 301 -12.81 -0.80 -8.84
N GLY A 302 -12.20 -0.62 -10.02
CA GLY A 302 -10.81 -0.19 -10.19
C GLY A 302 -9.83 -1.36 -10.34
N PHE A 303 -9.01 -1.33 -11.40
CA PHE A 303 -7.98 -2.35 -11.70
C PHE A 303 -6.57 -1.76 -11.68
N GLY A 304 -6.32 -0.86 -10.71
CA GLY A 304 -4.97 -0.47 -10.33
C GLY A 304 -4.24 -1.61 -9.60
N PRO A 305 -3.01 -1.39 -9.12
CA PRO A 305 -2.22 -2.43 -8.42
C PRO A 305 -2.97 -3.08 -7.25
N VAL A 306 -3.72 -2.32 -6.45
CA VAL A 306 -4.52 -2.86 -5.34
C VAL A 306 -5.66 -3.75 -5.86
N GLY A 307 -6.45 -3.24 -6.81
CA GLY A 307 -7.59 -3.98 -7.37
C GLY A 307 -7.14 -5.25 -8.09
N GLU A 308 -6.05 -5.20 -8.88
CA GLU A 308 -5.45 -6.37 -9.51
C GLU A 308 -4.98 -7.39 -8.45
N GLY A 309 -4.26 -6.91 -7.43
CA GLY A 309 -3.75 -7.75 -6.35
C GLY A 309 -4.87 -8.48 -5.61
N PHE A 310 -5.94 -7.78 -5.27
CA PHE A 310 -7.13 -8.36 -4.64
C PHE A 310 -7.85 -9.35 -5.57
N ALA A 311 -8.14 -8.94 -6.82
CA ALA A 311 -8.87 -9.74 -7.79
C ALA A 311 -8.22 -11.12 -8.04
N ARG A 312 -6.89 -11.16 -8.19
CA ARG A 312 -6.13 -12.42 -8.35
C ARG A 312 -6.29 -13.34 -7.15
N ARG A 313 -6.21 -12.79 -5.94
CA ARG A 313 -6.28 -13.57 -4.70
C ARG A 313 -7.65 -14.15 -4.45
N VAL A 314 -8.71 -13.36 -4.61
CA VAL A 314 -10.08 -13.89 -4.42
C VAL A 314 -10.47 -14.87 -5.53
N ARG A 315 -9.95 -14.70 -6.77
CA ARG A 315 -10.08 -15.71 -7.83
C ARG A 315 -9.41 -17.03 -7.44
N ALA A 316 -8.21 -16.99 -6.86
CA ALA A 316 -7.53 -18.18 -6.35
C ALA A 316 -8.30 -18.87 -5.21
N LEU A 317 -9.13 -18.14 -4.50
CA LEU A 317 -10.03 -18.68 -3.48
C LEU A 317 -11.35 -19.21 -4.04
N GLY A 318 -11.56 -19.14 -5.36
CA GLY A 318 -12.74 -19.69 -6.04
C GLY A 318 -13.77 -18.65 -6.48
N ALA A 319 -13.56 -17.36 -6.23
CA ALA A 319 -14.48 -16.31 -6.66
C ALA A 319 -14.52 -16.14 -8.19
N ARG A 320 -15.70 -15.80 -8.69
CA ARG A 320 -15.91 -15.30 -10.05
C ARG A 320 -15.84 -13.78 -10.05
N VAL A 321 -14.74 -13.25 -10.58
CA VAL A 321 -14.45 -11.82 -10.51
C VAL A 321 -14.87 -11.12 -11.77
N THR A 322 -15.64 -10.02 -11.61
CA THR A 322 -15.91 -9.03 -12.64
C THR A 322 -15.21 -7.73 -12.26
N VAL A 323 -14.52 -7.12 -13.20
CA VAL A 323 -13.84 -5.83 -13.01
C VAL A 323 -14.70 -4.72 -13.62
N ALA A 324 -14.93 -3.65 -12.86
CA ALA A 324 -15.49 -2.39 -13.35
C ALA A 324 -14.37 -1.34 -13.32
N GLU A 325 -13.92 -0.89 -14.49
CA GLU A 325 -12.78 0.02 -14.63
C GLU A 325 -13.11 1.14 -15.62
N ALA A 326 -12.77 2.37 -15.26
CA ALA A 326 -13.03 3.56 -16.07
C ALA A 326 -11.92 3.83 -17.11
N ASP A 327 -10.67 3.45 -16.79
CA ASP A 327 -9.55 3.58 -17.73
C ASP A 327 -9.60 2.42 -18.73
N PRO A 328 -9.78 2.69 -20.05
CA PRO A 328 -9.88 1.64 -21.05
C PRO A 328 -8.61 0.80 -21.18
N VAL A 329 -7.43 1.34 -20.87
CA VAL A 329 -6.17 0.58 -20.89
C VAL A 329 -6.18 -0.46 -19.77
N ARG A 330 -6.51 -0.07 -18.55
CA ARG A 330 -6.62 -0.98 -17.41
C ARG A 330 -7.75 -1.99 -17.55
N ALA A 331 -8.88 -1.58 -18.14
CA ALA A 331 -9.97 -2.49 -18.47
C ALA A 331 -9.51 -3.58 -19.47
N LEU A 332 -8.68 -3.19 -20.46
CA LEU A 332 -8.10 -4.14 -21.40
C LEU A 332 -7.09 -5.06 -20.70
N GLU A 333 -6.23 -4.52 -19.81
CA GLU A 333 -5.31 -5.31 -18.98
C GLU A 333 -6.06 -6.36 -18.14
N ALA A 334 -7.18 -5.96 -17.52
CA ALA A 334 -8.04 -6.89 -16.76
C ALA A 334 -8.58 -8.02 -17.66
N SER A 335 -9.04 -7.68 -18.86
CA SER A 335 -9.54 -8.66 -19.84
C SER A 335 -8.44 -9.64 -20.26
N PHE A 336 -7.23 -9.16 -20.56
CA PHE A 336 -6.08 -10.01 -20.91
C PHE A 336 -5.57 -10.84 -19.72
N ALA A 337 -5.80 -10.37 -18.49
CA ALA A 337 -5.53 -11.14 -17.27
C ALA A 337 -6.60 -12.22 -16.99
N GLY A 338 -7.62 -12.36 -17.87
CA GLY A 338 -8.66 -13.39 -17.81
C GLY A 338 -9.81 -13.04 -16.85
N PHE A 339 -10.03 -11.78 -16.55
CA PHE A 339 -11.19 -11.31 -15.78
C PHE A 339 -12.32 -10.90 -16.73
N ALA A 340 -13.58 -11.12 -16.29
CA ALA A 340 -14.72 -10.46 -16.92
C ALA A 340 -14.63 -8.95 -16.68
N VAL A 341 -14.99 -8.15 -17.68
CA VAL A 341 -15.06 -6.68 -17.57
C VAL A 341 -16.45 -6.22 -17.93
N ALA A 342 -17.05 -5.39 -17.11
CA ALA A 342 -18.39 -4.85 -17.35
C ALA A 342 -18.54 -3.46 -16.71
N PRO A 343 -19.42 -2.60 -17.26
CA PRO A 343 -19.86 -1.39 -16.57
C PRO A 343 -20.46 -1.71 -15.20
N LEU A 344 -20.27 -0.80 -14.25
CA LEU A 344 -20.67 -1.00 -12.85
C LEU A 344 -22.16 -1.34 -12.71
N GLU A 345 -23.02 -0.62 -13.41
CA GLU A 345 -24.47 -0.81 -13.38
C GLU A 345 -24.92 -2.18 -13.91
N ARG A 346 -24.11 -2.84 -14.73
CA ARG A 346 -24.39 -4.21 -15.22
C ARG A 346 -23.87 -5.29 -14.28
N ALA A 347 -22.77 -5.00 -13.58
CA ALA A 347 -22.16 -5.97 -12.67
C ALA A 347 -22.94 -6.09 -11.34
N LEU A 348 -23.33 -4.95 -10.75
CA LEU A 348 -23.91 -4.89 -9.40
C LEU A 348 -25.14 -5.75 -9.15
N PRO A 349 -26.15 -5.86 -10.05
CA PRO A 349 -27.37 -6.62 -9.77
C PRO A 349 -27.14 -8.12 -9.53
N SER A 350 -25.99 -8.64 -9.94
CA SER A 350 -25.63 -10.06 -9.75
C SER A 350 -24.47 -10.28 -8.79
N THR A 351 -24.06 -9.26 -8.02
CA THR A 351 -22.86 -9.27 -7.19
C THR A 351 -23.15 -9.72 -5.77
N ASP A 352 -22.40 -10.70 -5.25
CA ASP A 352 -22.46 -11.13 -3.86
C ASP A 352 -21.55 -10.25 -2.98
N MET A 353 -20.46 -9.70 -3.56
CA MET A 353 -19.56 -8.75 -2.91
C MET A 353 -19.06 -7.72 -3.91
N VAL A 354 -19.17 -6.44 -3.58
CA VAL A 354 -18.48 -5.35 -4.29
C VAL A 354 -17.37 -4.77 -3.44
N VAL A 355 -16.20 -4.54 -4.06
CA VAL A 355 -15.08 -3.85 -3.42
C VAL A 355 -14.66 -2.64 -4.22
N SER A 356 -14.44 -1.51 -3.55
CA SER A 356 -13.88 -0.30 -4.16
C SER A 356 -12.36 -0.28 -3.95
N ALA A 357 -11.62 -0.10 -5.05
CA ALA A 357 -10.15 -0.07 -5.12
C ALA A 357 -9.63 1.16 -5.88
N THR A 358 -10.36 2.27 -5.84
CA THR A 358 -10.10 3.42 -6.72
C THR A 358 -9.33 4.54 -6.05
N GLY A 359 -9.42 4.66 -4.72
CA GLY A 359 -8.96 5.83 -3.99
C GLY A 359 -9.70 7.11 -4.44
N VAL A 360 -10.97 6.99 -4.85
CA VAL A 360 -11.80 8.11 -5.31
C VAL A 360 -13.08 8.16 -4.48
N ARG A 361 -13.35 9.33 -3.91
CA ARG A 361 -14.56 9.56 -3.13
C ARG A 361 -15.82 9.26 -3.97
N HIS A 362 -16.82 8.64 -3.33
CA HIS A 362 -18.12 8.31 -3.92
C HIS A 362 -18.03 7.42 -5.18
N THR A 363 -17.02 6.55 -5.26
CA THR A 363 -16.94 5.51 -6.29
C THR A 363 -18.17 4.62 -6.30
N LEU A 364 -18.72 4.32 -5.12
CA LEU A 364 -20.00 3.63 -4.93
C LEU A 364 -21.03 4.62 -4.35
N PRO A 365 -21.69 5.45 -5.21
CA PRO A 365 -22.74 6.37 -4.78
C PRO A 365 -23.99 5.62 -4.32
N ALA A 366 -24.89 6.30 -3.61
CA ALA A 366 -26.13 5.70 -3.10
C ALA A 366 -26.95 5.00 -4.20
N ASP A 367 -27.00 5.57 -5.41
CA ASP A 367 -27.70 4.97 -6.55
C ASP A 367 -27.08 3.65 -7.00
N ALA A 368 -25.76 3.52 -6.97
CA ALA A 368 -25.09 2.26 -7.27
C ALA A 368 -25.35 1.20 -6.19
N LEU A 369 -25.37 1.60 -4.90
CA LEU A 369 -25.68 0.70 -3.80
C LEU A 369 -27.09 0.12 -3.88
N ARG A 370 -28.07 0.87 -4.43
CA ARG A 370 -29.43 0.38 -4.64
C ARG A 370 -29.55 -0.76 -5.67
N LEU A 371 -28.55 -0.91 -6.54
CA LEU A 371 -28.52 -1.97 -7.54
C LEU A 371 -28.05 -3.32 -6.98
N LEU A 372 -27.46 -3.34 -5.80
CA LEU A 372 -26.96 -4.57 -5.18
C LEU A 372 -28.12 -5.46 -4.68
N PRO A 373 -27.93 -6.78 -4.69
CA PRO A 373 -28.86 -7.70 -4.02
C PRO A 373 -28.90 -7.47 -2.50
N ASP A 374 -30.02 -7.80 -1.88
CA ASP A 374 -30.14 -7.80 -0.43
C ASP A 374 -29.10 -8.74 0.22
N GLY A 375 -28.44 -8.31 1.30
CA GLY A 375 -27.38 -9.05 1.97
C GLY A 375 -26.02 -9.03 1.26
N ALA A 376 -25.88 -8.37 0.09
CA ALA A 376 -24.59 -8.24 -0.58
C ALA A 376 -23.56 -7.54 0.31
N THR A 377 -22.30 -7.95 0.19
CA THR A 377 -21.19 -7.39 0.98
C THR A 377 -20.53 -6.22 0.25
N VAL A 378 -20.22 -5.16 0.99
CA VAL A 378 -19.52 -3.95 0.49
C VAL A 378 -18.25 -3.74 1.30
N ALA A 379 -17.12 -3.53 0.62
CA ALA A 379 -15.84 -3.24 1.25
C ALA A 379 -15.07 -2.16 0.49
N VAL A 380 -14.17 -1.47 1.19
CA VAL A 380 -13.20 -0.54 0.61
C VAL A 380 -11.81 -1.14 0.74
N ILE A 381 -11.09 -1.18 -0.35
CA ILE A 381 -9.68 -1.61 -0.42
C ILE A 381 -8.79 -0.54 -1.06
N GLY A 382 -9.34 0.63 -1.28
CA GLY A 382 -8.65 1.77 -1.92
C GLY A 382 -7.93 2.70 -0.95
N GLY A 383 -8.27 2.67 0.32
CA GLY A 383 -7.57 3.38 1.38
C GLY A 383 -7.97 4.85 1.58
N ILE A 384 -9.10 5.33 1.04
CA ILE A 384 -9.65 6.64 1.42
C ILE A 384 -11.06 6.53 1.99
N ALA A 385 -11.38 7.43 2.91
CA ALA A 385 -12.72 7.56 3.45
C ALA A 385 -13.73 7.95 2.36
N ASN A 386 -14.96 7.47 2.49
CA ASN A 386 -16.09 7.79 1.60
C ASN A 386 -15.93 7.33 0.13
N GLU A 387 -15.16 6.29 -0.17
CA GLU A 387 -15.30 5.59 -1.47
C GLU A 387 -16.70 5.00 -1.60
N VAL A 388 -17.24 4.44 -0.52
CA VAL A 388 -18.67 4.17 -0.36
C VAL A 388 -19.33 5.45 0.15
N ALA A 389 -20.33 5.96 -0.55
CA ALA A 389 -20.97 7.23 -0.23
C ALA A 389 -21.93 7.12 0.99
N LEU A 390 -21.39 6.75 2.16
CA LEU A 390 -22.15 6.63 3.41
C LEU A 390 -22.84 7.93 3.80
N ASP A 391 -22.17 9.06 3.62
CA ASP A 391 -22.73 10.41 3.84
C ASP A 391 -24.01 10.64 3.01
N GLN A 392 -24.03 10.18 1.74
CA GLN A 392 -25.23 10.26 0.90
C GLN A 392 -26.33 9.33 1.42
N VAL A 393 -26.00 8.08 1.76
CA VAL A 393 -26.98 7.09 2.26
C VAL A 393 -27.63 7.59 3.56
N LEU A 394 -26.81 8.03 4.52
CA LEU A 394 -27.28 8.53 5.81
C LEU A 394 -28.10 9.82 5.70
N SER A 395 -27.69 10.76 4.83
CA SER A 395 -28.44 12.01 4.59
C SER A 395 -29.79 11.78 3.93
N GLN A 396 -29.97 10.65 3.21
CA GLN A 396 -31.23 10.24 2.60
C GLN A 396 -32.11 9.41 3.54
N GLY A 397 -31.74 9.25 4.82
CA GLY A 397 -32.51 8.51 5.82
C GLY A 397 -32.10 7.04 5.95
N GLY A 398 -30.95 6.64 5.39
CA GLY A 398 -30.37 5.31 5.64
C GLY A 398 -29.85 5.17 7.06
N ALA A 399 -29.57 3.94 7.47
CA ALA A 399 -29.10 3.64 8.81
C ALA A 399 -27.93 2.66 8.78
N LEU A 400 -27.00 2.85 9.73
CA LEU A 400 -25.91 1.92 9.99
C LEU A 400 -26.18 1.22 11.33
N ARG A 401 -26.19 -0.11 11.31
CA ARG A 401 -26.44 -0.95 12.49
C ARG A 401 -25.28 -1.90 12.73
N PRO A 402 -24.94 -2.24 14.00
CA PRO A 402 -23.94 -3.27 14.29
C PRO A 402 -24.30 -4.60 13.62
N GLY A 403 -23.29 -5.27 13.08
CA GLY A 403 -23.42 -6.61 12.53
C GLY A 403 -23.11 -7.71 13.55
N GLU A 404 -22.92 -8.93 13.04
CA GLU A 404 -22.74 -10.15 13.84
C GLU A 404 -21.39 -10.23 14.56
N LYS A 405 -20.40 -9.44 14.15
CA LYS A 405 -19.06 -9.39 14.76
C LYS A 405 -18.40 -8.04 14.54
N THR A 406 -17.33 -7.78 15.29
CA THR A 406 -16.49 -6.57 15.12
C THR A 406 -15.99 -6.46 13.68
N GLY A 407 -16.04 -5.26 13.12
CA GLY A 407 -15.64 -4.99 11.72
C GLY A 407 -16.73 -5.31 10.69
N VAL A 408 -17.93 -5.73 11.12
CA VAL A 408 -19.10 -5.92 10.25
C VAL A 408 -20.24 -5.03 10.71
N SER A 409 -20.89 -4.36 9.79
CA SER A 409 -22.09 -3.55 10.02
C SER A 409 -23.15 -3.85 8.98
N TRP A 410 -24.40 -3.55 9.27
CA TRP A 410 -25.51 -3.57 8.32
C TRP A 410 -25.83 -2.15 7.90
N LEU A 411 -25.88 -1.90 6.60
CA LEU A 411 -26.22 -0.63 5.99
C LEU A 411 -27.58 -0.72 5.34
N ASP A 412 -28.57 -0.05 5.89
CA ASP A 412 -29.91 0.05 5.29
C ASP A 412 -29.91 1.19 4.26
N VAL A 413 -30.00 0.84 2.99
CA VAL A 413 -30.01 1.81 1.88
C VAL A 413 -31.43 2.26 1.60
N PRO A 414 -31.77 3.55 1.68
CA PRO A 414 -33.12 4.04 1.40
C PRO A 414 -33.61 3.65 0.01
N GLN A 415 -34.80 3.04 -0.05
CA GLN A 415 -35.40 2.50 -1.29
C GLN A 415 -34.52 1.43 -1.99
N GLY A 416 -33.67 0.75 -1.22
CA GLY A 416 -32.74 -0.25 -1.69
C GLY A 416 -32.56 -1.40 -0.70
N PRO A 417 -31.51 -2.20 -0.86
CA PRO A 417 -31.25 -3.36 -0.02
C PRO A 417 -30.67 -2.98 1.35
N THR A 418 -30.70 -3.95 2.27
CA THR A 418 -29.82 -3.98 3.43
C THR A 418 -28.52 -4.67 3.03
N LEU A 419 -27.40 -4.00 3.20
CA LEU A 419 -26.06 -4.44 2.77
C LEU A 419 -25.19 -4.79 3.98
N ARG A 420 -24.29 -5.76 3.83
CA ARG A 420 -23.23 -6.03 4.79
C ARG A 420 -22.05 -5.11 4.48
N LEU A 421 -21.74 -4.16 5.34
CA LEU A 421 -20.62 -3.23 5.20
C LEU A 421 -19.44 -3.69 6.04
N LEU A 422 -18.26 -3.85 5.46
CA LEU A 422 -17.04 -4.22 6.16
C LEU A 422 -16.27 -2.98 6.61
N ALA A 423 -15.63 -3.08 7.78
CA ALA A 423 -14.75 -2.06 8.37
C ALA A 423 -15.39 -0.64 8.37
N SER A 424 -16.72 -0.57 8.55
CA SER A 424 -17.48 0.69 8.51
C SER A 424 -17.28 1.54 7.24
N GLY A 425 -16.83 0.92 6.14
CA GLY A 425 -16.56 1.59 4.88
C GLY A 425 -15.17 2.20 4.76
N ASP A 426 -14.29 1.95 5.71
CA ASP A 426 -12.87 2.29 5.66
C ASP A 426 -12.01 1.17 5.03
N GLY A 427 -10.73 1.44 4.80
CA GLY A 427 -9.80 0.48 4.24
C GLY A 427 -9.70 -0.79 5.11
N VAL A 428 -10.21 -1.90 4.59
CA VAL A 428 -10.45 -3.13 5.37
C VAL A 428 -9.19 -3.70 6.03
N ASN A 429 -8.02 -3.57 5.39
CA ASN A 429 -6.76 -4.10 5.91
C ASN A 429 -6.21 -3.34 7.11
N TYR A 430 -6.54 -2.07 7.28
CA TYR A 430 -6.12 -1.26 8.43
C TYR A 430 -7.18 -1.24 9.52
N ALA A 431 -8.45 -0.99 9.14
CA ALA A 431 -9.52 -0.85 10.11
C ALA A 431 -9.95 -2.16 10.77
N ALA A 432 -9.70 -3.31 10.12
CA ALA A 432 -10.12 -4.62 10.63
C ALA A 432 -9.03 -5.71 10.54
N GLY A 433 -7.83 -5.37 10.06
CA GLY A 433 -6.73 -6.30 9.86
C GLY A 433 -5.38 -5.78 10.41
N PRO A 434 -4.30 -6.55 10.22
CA PRO A 434 -2.98 -6.22 10.76
C PRO A 434 -2.20 -5.18 9.92
N GLY A 435 -2.82 -4.60 8.88
CA GLY A 435 -2.13 -3.76 7.91
C GLY A 435 -1.22 -4.54 6.96
N ASN A 436 -0.42 -3.83 6.16
CA ASN A 436 0.45 -4.45 5.17
C ASN A 436 1.57 -5.27 5.82
N PRO A 437 2.05 -6.34 5.15
CA PRO A 437 3.07 -7.24 5.70
C PRO A 437 4.39 -6.53 6.01
N ILE A 438 5.10 -7.06 7.00
CA ILE A 438 6.35 -6.48 7.52
C ILE A 438 7.41 -6.33 6.41
N GLU A 439 7.62 -7.38 5.61
CA GLU A 439 8.64 -7.42 4.55
C GLU A 439 8.28 -6.49 3.38
N ILE A 440 7.01 -6.28 3.17
CA ILE A 440 6.50 -5.35 2.15
C ILE A 440 6.69 -3.91 2.62
N MET A 441 6.38 -3.61 3.89
CA MET A 441 6.62 -2.29 4.46
C MET A 441 8.12 -1.98 4.57
N ASP A 442 8.98 -2.98 4.72
CA ASP A 442 10.43 -2.80 4.67
C ASP A 442 10.90 -2.27 3.31
N LEU A 443 10.30 -2.75 2.20
CA LEU A 443 10.55 -2.20 0.86
C LEU A 443 10.04 -0.77 0.72
N SER A 444 8.82 -0.47 1.15
CA SER A 444 8.25 0.88 1.11
C SER A 444 9.10 1.87 1.91
N PHE A 445 9.48 1.50 3.13
CA PHE A 445 10.28 2.38 3.99
C PHE A 445 11.73 2.50 3.51
N ALA A 446 12.26 1.52 2.79
CA ALA A 446 13.54 1.67 2.09
C ALA A 446 13.44 2.74 0.99
N VAL A 447 12.34 2.79 0.25
CA VAL A 447 12.09 3.86 -0.74
C VAL A 447 11.86 5.21 -0.07
N GLN A 448 11.17 5.26 1.08
CA GLN A 448 11.01 6.47 1.89
C GLN A 448 12.36 7.03 2.35
N LEU A 449 13.23 6.18 2.89
CA LEU A 449 14.58 6.57 3.29
C LEU A 449 15.40 7.11 2.10
N ALA A 450 15.29 6.48 0.92
CA ALA A 450 15.95 6.97 -0.29
C ALA A 450 15.34 8.29 -0.78
N ALA A 451 14.05 8.53 -0.59
CA ALA A 451 13.40 9.80 -0.90
C ALA A 451 13.89 10.91 0.03
N VAL A 452 13.99 10.65 1.34
CA VAL A 452 14.56 11.57 2.31
C VAL A 452 16.02 11.87 1.99
N GLU A 453 16.83 10.85 1.67
CA GLU A 453 18.21 11.00 1.21
C GLU A 453 18.28 11.92 -0.03
N HIS A 454 17.43 11.68 -1.02
CA HIS A 454 17.39 12.48 -2.25
C HIS A 454 17.04 13.94 -1.97
N LEU A 455 16.00 14.21 -1.18
CA LEU A 455 15.60 15.56 -0.80
C LEU A 455 16.73 16.32 -0.09
N LEU A 456 17.40 15.68 0.87
CA LEU A 456 18.46 16.31 1.64
C LEU A 456 19.74 16.55 0.83
N ARG A 457 20.15 15.59 -0.03
CA ARG A 457 21.34 15.76 -0.88
C ARG A 457 21.17 16.85 -1.93
N HIS A 458 19.93 17.16 -2.32
CA HIS A 458 19.60 18.16 -3.32
C HIS A 458 18.87 19.37 -2.71
N ALA A 459 18.99 19.58 -1.41
CA ALA A 459 18.33 20.68 -0.73
C ALA A 459 18.61 22.03 -1.41
N GLY A 460 17.55 22.79 -1.66
CA GLY A 460 17.62 24.10 -2.32
C GLY A 460 17.84 24.08 -3.85
N SER A 461 18.04 22.89 -4.47
CA SER A 461 18.20 22.77 -5.92
C SER A 461 17.01 22.12 -6.64
N LEU A 462 16.13 21.45 -5.89
CA LEU A 462 14.94 20.81 -6.46
C LEU A 462 13.82 21.83 -6.72
N PRO A 463 13.12 21.73 -7.84
CA PRO A 463 11.96 22.58 -8.08
C PRO A 463 10.77 22.17 -7.19
N ALA A 464 9.89 23.12 -6.88
CA ALA A 464 8.63 22.88 -6.18
C ALA A 464 7.63 22.16 -7.11
N LYS A 465 7.85 20.86 -7.29
CA LYS A 465 7.09 19.97 -8.17
C LYS A 465 7.00 18.57 -7.58
N VAL A 466 6.07 17.78 -8.12
CA VAL A 466 6.04 16.34 -7.88
C VAL A 466 7.13 15.68 -8.72
N LEU A 467 8.05 15.00 -8.06
CA LEU A 467 9.26 14.38 -8.62
C LEU A 467 9.19 12.87 -8.43
N ARG A 468 9.92 12.13 -9.28
CA ARG A 468 10.10 10.68 -9.16
C ARG A 468 11.56 10.36 -8.91
N LEU A 469 11.82 9.35 -8.11
CA LEU A 469 13.16 8.77 -8.02
C LEU A 469 13.55 8.11 -9.34
N GLY A 470 14.81 8.16 -9.67
CA GLY A 470 15.32 7.48 -10.85
C GLY A 470 15.33 5.96 -10.70
N PRO A 471 15.26 5.20 -11.81
CA PRO A 471 15.20 3.73 -11.77
C PRO A 471 16.46 3.08 -11.18
N GLU A 472 17.58 3.80 -11.08
CA GLU A 472 18.80 3.35 -10.40
C GLU A 472 18.60 3.22 -8.88
N VAL A 473 17.73 4.03 -8.28
CA VAL A 473 17.37 3.92 -6.86
C VAL A 473 16.63 2.62 -6.61
N ASP A 474 15.62 2.31 -7.43
CA ASP A 474 14.89 1.04 -7.34
C ASP A 474 15.84 -0.16 -7.51
N ARG A 475 16.76 -0.11 -8.50
CA ARG A 475 17.75 -1.18 -8.70
C ARG A 475 18.69 -1.35 -7.51
N ARG A 476 19.19 -0.26 -6.92
CA ARG A 476 20.04 -0.29 -5.73
C ARG A 476 19.32 -0.95 -4.56
N ILE A 477 18.09 -0.54 -4.26
CA ILE A 477 17.29 -1.08 -3.16
C ILE A 477 16.97 -2.57 -3.41
N ALA A 478 16.54 -2.91 -4.63
CA ALA A 478 16.23 -4.29 -5.01
C ALA A 478 17.45 -5.22 -4.87
N SER A 479 18.65 -4.76 -5.22
CA SER A 479 19.87 -5.54 -5.08
C SER A 479 20.16 -5.86 -3.60
N ILE A 480 20.03 -4.88 -2.71
CA ILE A 480 20.19 -5.08 -1.26
C ILE A 480 19.13 -6.04 -0.72
N ALA A 481 17.88 -5.89 -1.16
CA ALA A 481 16.78 -6.75 -0.73
C ALA A 481 16.97 -8.21 -1.17
N LEU A 482 17.48 -8.45 -2.36
CA LEU A 482 17.78 -9.80 -2.89
C LEU A 482 18.97 -10.41 -2.16
N GLU A 483 20.03 -9.63 -1.92
CA GLU A 483 21.18 -10.06 -1.15
C GLU A 483 20.79 -10.51 0.28
N ALA A 484 19.98 -9.70 0.96
CA ALA A 484 19.45 -10.05 2.29
C ALA A 484 18.63 -11.34 2.31
N ARG A 485 17.99 -11.69 1.17
CA ARG A 485 17.24 -12.96 0.99
C ARG A 485 18.10 -14.12 0.49
N GLY A 486 19.42 -13.91 0.29
CA GLY A 486 20.32 -14.91 -0.28
C GLY A 486 19.99 -15.26 -1.74
N ILE A 487 19.27 -14.40 -2.46
CA ILE A 487 18.91 -14.58 -3.87
C ILE A 487 19.94 -13.87 -4.74
N ARG A 488 20.58 -14.64 -5.62
CA ARG A 488 21.51 -14.09 -6.62
C ARG A 488 20.78 -13.81 -7.93
N THR A 489 20.99 -12.63 -8.49
CA THR A 489 20.56 -12.33 -9.85
C THR A 489 21.67 -12.69 -10.84
N GLU A 490 21.30 -12.80 -12.12
CA GLU A 490 22.28 -12.89 -13.20
C GLU A 490 23.16 -11.64 -13.20
N SER A 491 24.46 -11.83 -13.33
CA SER A 491 25.40 -10.73 -13.46
C SER A 491 25.41 -10.24 -14.91
N ALA A 492 25.22 -8.93 -15.09
CA ALA A 492 25.49 -8.36 -16.42
C ALA A 492 26.96 -8.65 -16.80
N PRO A 493 27.25 -8.96 -18.07
CA PRO A 493 28.64 -9.14 -18.52
C PRO A 493 29.50 -7.96 -18.07
N SER A 494 30.63 -8.25 -17.43
CA SER A 494 31.56 -7.23 -16.92
C SER A 494 32.17 -6.35 -18.01
N THR A 495 32.14 -6.83 -19.24
CA THR A 495 32.50 -6.06 -20.43
C THR A 495 31.25 -5.97 -21.28
N PRO A 496 30.83 -4.79 -21.73
CA PRO A 496 29.75 -4.69 -22.70
C PRO A 496 30.24 -5.36 -23.98
N THR A 497 29.99 -6.65 -24.12
CA THR A 497 30.24 -7.38 -25.37
C THR A 497 29.30 -6.94 -26.47
N PHE A 498 28.33 -6.10 -26.12
CA PHE A 498 27.35 -5.54 -27.02
C PHE A 498 27.03 -4.09 -26.62
N VAL A 499 27.72 -3.16 -27.24
CA VAL A 499 27.21 -1.79 -27.36
C VAL A 499 26.25 -1.83 -28.54
N PRO A 500 24.95 -1.52 -28.36
CA PRO A 500 24.03 -1.50 -29.47
C PRO A 500 24.54 -0.47 -30.52
N ASP A 501 25.26 -0.92 -31.54
CA ASP A 501 25.52 -0.07 -32.66
C ASP A 501 24.23 -0.04 -33.50
N TRP A 502 23.56 1.11 -33.51
CA TRP A 502 22.33 1.31 -34.27
C TRP A 502 22.50 1.00 -35.76
N ARG A 503 23.76 0.93 -36.29
CA ARG A 503 24.09 0.57 -37.67
C ARG A 503 24.05 -0.95 -37.89
N VAL A 504 24.12 -1.76 -36.84
CA VAL A 504 24.05 -3.23 -36.96
C VAL A 504 22.60 -3.61 -37.16
N THR A 505 22.22 -4.02 -38.34
CA THR A 505 20.91 -4.51 -38.72
C THR A 505 20.94 -6.03 -38.93
N ARG A 506 19.76 -6.68 -38.97
CA ARG A 506 19.68 -8.09 -39.35
C ARG A 506 20.21 -8.43 -40.75
N TYR A 507 20.41 -7.42 -41.56
CA TYR A 507 20.91 -7.52 -42.94
C TYR A 507 22.42 -7.24 -43.05
N ALA A 508 23.07 -6.88 -41.94
CA ALA A 508 24.52 -6.74 -41.94
C ALA A 508 25.14 -8.13 -42.03
N ASP A 509 25.99 -8.35 -43.05
CA ASP A 509 26.75 -9.59 -43.17
C ASP A 509 27.64 -9.76 -41.93
N THR A 510 27.48 -10.88 -41.23
CA THR A 510 28.27 -11.25 -40.05
C THR A 510 29.69 -11.68 -40.42
N ALA A 511 30.07 -11.64 -41.68
CA ALA A 511 31.39 -11.98 -42.16
C ALA A 511 32.30 -10.72 -42.22
N GLY A 512 33.02 -10.49 -41.12
CA GLY A 512 34.30 -9.79 -41.15
C GLY A 512 34.34 -8.30 -40.89
N THR A 513 33.69 -7.79 -39.84
CA THR A 513 34.11 -6.50 -39.28
C THR A 513 34.50 -6.67 -37.81
N THR A 514 35.79 -6.84 -37.58
CA THR A 514 36.39 -6.58 -36.27
C THR A 514 36.09 -5.11 -35.93
N PRO A 515 35.49 -4.80 -34.79
CA PRO A 515 35.30 -3.40 -34.41
C PRO A 515 36.68 -2.76 -34.21
N GLN A 516 37.02 -1.77 -35.03
CA GLN A 516 38.11 -0.87 -34.69
C GLN A 516 37.75 -0.17 -33.38
N SER A 517 38.61 -0.34 -32.39
CA SER A 517 38.56 0.36 -31.11
C SER A 517 38.68 1.86 -31.37
N SER A 518 37.58 2.57 -31.48
CA SER A 518 37.59 4.02 -31.33
C SER A 518 37.50 4.37 -29.84
N SER A 519 38.67 4.42 -29.20
CA SER A 519 38.90 5.28 -28.05
C SER A 519 38.71 6.71 -28.51
N ASP A 520 37.55 7.30 -28.31
CA ASP A 520 37.26 8.73 -28.24
C ASP A 520 35.79 8.99 -28.62
N VAL A 521 34.89 8.63 -27.73
CA VAL A 521 33.58 9.29 -27.68
C VAL A 521 33.45 9.89 -26.26
N ALA A 522 34.06 11.07 -26.13
CA ALA A 522 33.74 11.99 -25.06
C ALA A 522 32.28 12.42 -25.24
N TRP A 523 31.47 12.14 -24.27
CA TRP A 523 30.15 12.75 -24.12
C TRP A 523 30.34 14.23 -23.78
N GLY A 524 30.56 15.04 -24.82
CA GLY A 524 30.73 16.47 -24.74
C GLY A 524 29.45 17.20 -25.06
N SER A 525 29.01 17.97 -24.07
CA SER A 525 28.29 19.25 -24.15
C SER A 525 27.42 19.51 -25.39
N THR A 526 26.13 19.65 -25.13
CA THR A 526 25.11 20.27 -26.01
C THR A 526 25.63 21.63 -26.53
N PRO A 527 25.65 21.92 -27.82
CA PRO A 527 25.96 23.27 -28.31
C PRO A 527 24.77 24.19 -28.03
N ALA A 528 25.09 25.38 -27.51
CA ALA A 528 24.15 26.47 -27.33
C ALA A 528 23.48 26.89 -28.65
N PRO A 529 22.23 27.37 -28.65
CA PRO A 529 21.56 27.82 -29.86
C PRO A 529 22.23 29.09 -30.39
N THR A 530 22.73 29.02 -31.62
CA THR A 530 23.23 30.18 -32.35
C THR A 530 22.06 31.08 -32.75
N ASP A 531 22.15 32.31 -32.32
CA ASP A 531 21.37 33.48 -32.73
C ASP A 531 21.33 33.60 -34.26
N ARG A 532 20.16 33.41 -34.87
CA ARG A 532 19.91 33.86 -36.23
C ARG A 532 19.42 35.29 -36.21
N LYS A 533 20.33 36.23 -36.43
CA LYS A 533 20.01 37.59 -36.81
C LYS A 533 19.30 37.61 -38.17
N LYS A 534 18.27 38.43 -38.20
CA LYS A 534 17.49 38.90 -39.35
C LYS A 534 18.36 39.34 -40.54
N HIS A 535 17.95 38.97 -41.73
CA HIS A 535 18.00 39.88 -42.90
C HIS A 535 16.88 39.51 -43.86
N ALA A 536 16.12 40.61 -44.21
CA ALA A 536 15.17 40.89 -45.30
C ALA A 536 13.84 40.08 -45.25
#